data_a9109f171782707941999144acd25819
#
_entry.id   a9109f171782707941999144acd25819
#
_cell.length_a   1.000
_cell.length_b   1.000
_cell.length_c   1.000
_cell.angle_alpha   90.00
_cell.angle_beta   90.00
_cell.angle_gamma   90.00
#
_symmetry.space_group_name_H-M   'P 1'
#
loop_
_entity.id
_entity.type
_entity.pdbx_description
1 polymer ?
#
loop_
_entity_poly.entity_id
_entity_poly.type
_entity_poly.pdbx_seq_one_letter_code
_entity_poly.pdbx_strand_id
1 'polypeptide(L)'
;MNIPKIPLAQTVILQCKKHGISHVIISPGSRNAPLTIGFSNDPFFKCYSIVDERCAAFFALGIAQQIRKPVAVVCTSGSALLNYFPAVSEAFYSKIPLVVLSADRPEHLIDIGDGQTINQQNVYSNHVVYNANLKLDIREESKLHELNIFNNPENKVVCFLSKQKEIDAYNKNEISIALNECILQSAPVHINIPFDEPLYETIASYNITISEDTDLTNSYCISDINNIDEAMVEWNNSGCKMIVLGVLHPDVIDNSLLASFANDPSVIVFTETTSNVHHPNFFPCIDKIIAPLESIEFKELKPDILLTFGGMVVSKKIKAFLRKYQPKKHWHCGFPNAYDTYFKLEKHFKVKPNEFLEYATKRKLFHSKSDYRKVWLNIRNHRRKYHKQYMDEIPFSDLKVFDQVLKRIPDNTHLQVGNSSAVRYVQLFEINPTLEVFCNRGTSGIDGSTSTAIGASLATSKNTLLITGDLSFFYDSNALWNNYTPNSFRIIVINNNGGGIFRILPGNKNTENFDTFFETKHELNASNLCDMYNFGYQCATNQKQLIDALDSFFNKSKNPKLLEIMTPSTLNDEILLSYFDFIK
;
A
#
# COMPACT_ATOMS: atom_id res chain seq x y z
N MET A 1 -0.40 -15.68 33.29
CA MET A 1 -0.76 -14.82 32.15
C MET A 1 -1.86 -13.88 32.62
N ASN A 2 -1.76 -12.59 32.40
CA ASN A 2 -2.87 -11.68 32.76
C ASN A 2 -3.79 -11.55 31.56
N ILE A 3 -4.96 -12.18 31.64
CA ILE A 3 -5.94 -12.22 30.56
C ILE A 3 -7.09 -11.29 30.93
N PRO A 4 -7.65 -10.49 30.00
CA PRO A 4 -8.81 -9.65 30.32
C PRO A 4 -9.97 -10.50 30.81
N LYS A 5 -10.64 -10.05 31.87
CA LYS A 5 -11.81 -10.76 32.43
C LYS A 5 -13.01 -10.74 31.49
N ILE A 6 -13.09 -9.75 30.58
CA ILE A 6 -14.22 -9.54 29.66
C ILE A 6 -14.26 -10.64 28.59
N PRO A 7 -15.33 -11.46 28.49
CA PRO A 7 -15.42 -12.56 27.54
C PRO A 7 -15.33 -12.11 26.08
N LEU A 8 -15.97 -11.00 25.73
CA LEU A 8 -15.90 -10.46 24.37
C LEU A 8 -14.45 -10.14 23.94
N ALA A 9 -13.64 -9.54 24.82
CA ALA A 9 -12.24 -9.28 24.55
C ALA A 9 -11.46 -10.58 24.33
N GLN A 10 -11.69 -11.60 25.18
CA GLN A 10 -11.07 -12.92 25.00
C GLN A 10 -11.45 -13.54 23.65
N THR A 11 -12.73 -13.43 23.26
CA THR A 11 -13.22 -13.93 21.96
C THR A 11 -12.48 -13.30 20.79
N VAL A 12 -12.33 -11.97 20.79
CA VAL A 12 -11.59 -11.24 19.74
C VAL A 12 -10.14 -11.69 19.67
N ILE A 13 -9.44 -11.77 20.80
CA ILE A 13 -8.04 -12.18 20.88
C ILE A 13 -7.84 -13.60 20.36
N LEU A 14 -8.66 -14.54 20.82
CA LEU A 14 -8.55 -15.95 20.40
C LEU A 14 -8.92 -16.15 18.94
N GLN A 15 -9.89 -15.38 18.39
CA GLN A 15 -10.21 -15.42 16.96
C GLN A 15 -9.06 -14.84 16.11
N CYS A 16 -8.43 -13.74 16.53
CA CYS A 16 -7.24 -13.20 15.86
C CYS A 16 -6.10 -14.24 15.86
N LYS A 17 -5.87 -14.90 16.98
CA LYS A 17 -4.86 -15.97 17.12
C LYS A 17 -5.14 -17.15 16.19
N LYS A 18 -6.39 -17.62 16.14
CA LYS A 18 -6.86 -18.70 15.28
C LYS A 18 -6.63 -18.39 13.79
N HIS A 19 -6.89 -17.14 13.36
CA HIS A 19 -6.69 -16.70 11.98
C HIS A 19 -5.24 -16.28 11.67
N GLY A 20 -4.28 -16.51 12.58
CA GLY A 20 -2.85 -16.29 12.36
C GLY A 20 -2.45 -14.81 12.33
N ILE A 21 -3.25 -13.92 12.90
CA ILE A 21 -2.91 -12.49 13.03
C ILE A 21 -1.91 -12.34 14.16
N SER A 22 -0.64 -12.25 13.83
CA SER A 22 0.46 -12.21 14.82
C SER A 22 0.99 -10.82 15.14
N HIS A 23 0.72 -9.82 14.29
CA HIS A 23 1.18 -8.44 14.49
C HIS A 23 0.01 -7.55 14.87
N VAL A 24 0.16 -6.79 15.96
CA VAL A 24 -0.89 -5.91 16.49
C VAL A 24 -0.28 -4.54 16.81
N ILE A 25 -0.79 -3.50 16.18
CA ILE A 25 -0.40 -2.12 16.44
C ILE A 25 -1.45 -1.49 17.33
N ILE A 26 -1.03 -0.97 18.49
CA ILE A 26 -1.92 -0.48 19.53
C ILE A 26 -1.69 1.02 19.73
N SER A 27 -2.73 1.83 19.46
CA SER A 27 -2.76 3.22 19.89
C SER A 27 -3.35 3.30 21.31
N PRO A 28 -2.70 4.04 22.24
CA PRO A 28 -3.09 4.06 23.64
C PRO A 28 -4.47 4.67 23.88
N GLY A 29 -5.23 4.09 24.80
CA GLY A 29 -6.53 4.59 25.21
C GLY A 29 -7.14 3.74 26.32
N SER A 30 -8.13 4.26 27.06
CA SER A 30 -8.76 3.54 28.17
C SER A 30 -9.77 2.50 27.70
N ARG A 31 -10.61 2.82 26.69
CA ARG A 31 -11.67 1.90 26.25
C ARG A 31 -11.13 0.62 25.62
N ASN A 32 -9.96 0.67 24.96
CA ASN A 32 -9.32 -0.51 24.41
C ASN A 32 -8.44 -1.28 25.41
N ALA A 33 -8.45 -0.93 26.71
CA ALA A 33 -7.63 -1.61 27.72
C ALA A 33 -7.81 -3.14 27.73
N PRO A 34 -9.01 -3.73 27.61
CA PRO A 34 -9.17 -5.18 27.57
C PRO A 34 -8.42 -5.83 26.41
N LEU A 35 -8.44 -5.22 25.22
CA LEU A 35 -7.69 -5.69 24.04
C LEU A 35 -6.19 -5.52 24.25
N THR A 36 -5.77 -4.35 24.73
CA THR A 36 -4.35 -4.05 25.02
C THR A 36 -3.76 -5.06 25.99
N ILE A 37 -4.45 -5.33 27.13
CA ILE A 37 -4.03 -6.30 28.11
C ILE A 37 -3.90 -7.70 27.48
N GLY A 38 -4.90 -8.13 26.74
CA GLY A 38 -4.93 -9.47 26.19
C GLY A 38 -3.88 -9.70 25.11
N PHE A 39 -3.76 -8.79 24.15
CA PHE A 39 -2.75 -8.91 23.09
C PHE A 39 -1.32 -8.81 23.63
N SER A 40 -1.04 -7.85 24.53
CA SER A 40 0.32 -7.63 25.04
C SER A 40 0.82 -8.71 26.00
N ASN A 41 -0.07 -9.48 26.65
CA ASN A 41 0.29 -10.56 27.57
C ASN A 41 0.31 -11.95 26.93
N ASP A 42 -0.17 -12.13 25.70
CA ASP A 42 -0.07 -13.40 24.97
C ASP A 42 1.18 -13.38 24.05
N PRO A 43 2.18 -14.26 24.30
CA PRO A 43 3.43 -14.29 23.55
C PRO A 43 3.29 -14.65 22.07
N PHE A 44 2.11 -15.08 21.63
CA PHE A 44 1.81 -15.27 20.21
C PHE A 44 1.85 -13.95 19.42
N PHE A 45 1.47 -12.85 20.07
CA PHE A 45 1.34 -11.55 19.41
C PHE A 45 2.60 -10.71 19.56
N LYS A 46 3.01 -10.10 18.46
CA LYS A 46 4.05 -9.07 18.41
C LYS A 46 3.36 -7.71 18.41
N CYS A 47 3.35 -7.07 19.57
CA CYS A 47 2.64 -5.81 19.78
C CYS A 47 3.57 -4.61 19.62
N TYR A 48 3.06 -3.54 19.01
CA TYR A 48 3.75 -2.26 18.83
C TYR A 48 2.87 -1.13 19.35
N SER A 49 3.43 -0.23 20.16
CA SER A 49 2.72 0.95 20.67
C SER A 49 3.05 2.16 19.80
N ILE A 50 2.08 2.69 19.09
CA ILE A 50 2.19 3.89 18.25
C ILE A 50 1.09 4.87 18.64
N VAL A 51 1.47 6.06 19.09
CA VAL A 51 0.56 7.04 19.70
C VAL A 51 -0.35 7.69 18.66
N ASP A 52 0.21 8.19 17.56
CA ASP A 52 -0.55 8.80 16.46
C ASP A 52 -1.26 7.70 15.67
N GLU A 53 -2.59 7.67 15.71
CA GLU A 53 -3.39 6.63 15.08
C GLU A 53 -3.19 6.59 13.55
N ARG A 54 -3.06 7.73 12.87
CA ARG A 54 -2.78 7.76 11.44
C ARG A 54 -1.47 7.05 11.14
N CYS A 55 -0.41 7.39 11.86
CA CYS A 55 0.90 6.74 11.73
C CYS A 55 0.81 5.25 12.10
N ALA A 56 0.06 4.88 13.13
CA ALA A 56 -0.16 3.49 13.55
C ALA A 56 -0.77 2.64 12.44
N ALA A 57 -1.80 3.16 11.76
CA ALA A 57 -2.47 2.43 10.70
C ALA A 57 -1.60 2.29 9.44
N PHE A 58 -0.84 3.31 9.04
CA PHE A 58 0.14 3.20 7.95
C PHE A 58 1.35 2.31 8.31
N PHE A 59 1.78 2.31 9.57
CA PHE A 59 2.78 1.38 10.07
C PHE A 59 2.31 -0.07 9.96
N ALA A 60 1.07 -0.35 10.37
CA ALA A 60 0.43 -1.65 10.19
C ALA A 60 0.33 -2.05 8.72
N LEU A 61 -0.06 -1.10 7.86
CA LEU A 61 -0.13 -1.29 6.41
C LEU A 61 1.23 -1.70 5.83
N GLY A 62 2.32 -1.08 6.29
CA GLY A 62 3.69 -1.42 5.87
C GLY A 62 4.07 -2.86 6.25
N ILE A 63 3.74 -3.31 7.47
CA ILE A 63 3.94 -4.70 7.89
C ILE A 63 3.09 -5.64 7.02
N ALA A 64 1.78 -5.36 6.90
CA ALA A 64 0.85 -6.21 6.13
C ALA A 64 1.25 -6.32 4.65
N GLN A 65 1.75 -5.23 4.06
CA GLN A 65 2.29 -5.21 2.69
C GLN A 65 3.41 -6.24 2.51
N GLN A 66 4.32 -6.34 3.48
CA GLN A 66 5.47 -7.23 3.37
C GLN A 66 5.14 -8.69 3.70
N ILE A 67 4.44 -8.94 4.82
CA ILE A 67 4.12 -10.32 5.21
C ILE A 67 2.97 -10.92 4.40
N ARG A 68 2.18 -10.12 3.69
CA ARG A 68 1.01 -10.52 2.90
C ARG A 68 -0.02 -11.31 3.73
N LYS A 69 -0.16 -10.94 4.98
CA LYS A 69 -1.10 -11.50 5.96
C LYS A 69 -1.78 -10.37 6.72
N PRO A 70 -2.96 -10.61 7.31
CA PRO A 70 -3.66 -9.61 8.09
C PRO A 70 -2.82 -9.09 9.28
N VAL A 71 -2.85 -7.79 9.48
CA VAL A 71 -2.26 -7.09 10.63
C VAL A 71 -3.37 -6.31 11.32
N ALA A 72 -3.43 -6.38 12.66
CA ALA A 72 -4.44 -5.69 13.42
C ALA A 72 -3.97 -4.31 13.88
N VAL A 73 -4.87 -3.33 13.85
CA VAL A 73 -4.72 -2.02 14.50
C VAL A 73 -5.79 -1.87 15.56
N VAL A 74 -5.43 -1.41 16.76
CA VAL A 74 -6.30 -1.32 17.92
C VAL A 74 -6.33 0.11 18.43
N CYS A 75 -7.52 0.70 18.55
CA CYS A 75 -7.70 2.04 19.11
C CYS A 75 -8.86 2.11 20.11
N THR A 76 -8.89 3.21 20.85
CA THR A 76 -10.00 3.58 21.74
C THR A 76 -11.21 4.11 20.93
N SER A 77 -12.29 4.45 21.62
CA SER A 77 -13.50 5.03 21.02
C SER A 77 -13.31 6.49 20.61
N GLY A 78 -14.23 7.00 19.83
CA GLY A 78 -14.29 8.40 19.41
C GLY A 78 -13.47 8.70 18.16
N SER A 79 -12.75 9.82 18.12
CA SER A 79 -12.00 10.26 16.94
C SER A 79 -10.79 9.38 16.57
N ALA A 80 -10.32 8.53 17.49
CA ALA A 80 -9.17 7.66 17.27
C ALA A 80 -9.30 6.81 15.99
N LEU A 81 -10.45 6.10 15.83
CA LEU A 81 -10.66 5.29 14.63
C LEU A 81 -10.76 6.12 13.35
N LEU A 82 -11.18 7.40 13.41
CA LEU A 82 -11.27 8.26 12.23
C LEU A 82 -9.88 8.59 11.67
N ASN A 83 -8.85 8.65 12.51
CA ASN A 83 -7.49 8.86 12.10
C ASN A 83 -6.90 7.67 11.32
N TYR A 84 -7.47 6.48 11.44
CA TYR A 84 -7.10 5.32 10.62
C TYR A 84 -7.61 5.39 9.17
N PHE A 85 -8.59 6.26 8.87
CA PHE A 85 -9.31 6.27 7.60
C PHE A 85 -8.39 6.38 6.37
N PRO A 86 -7.37 7.25 6.33
CA PRO A 86 -6.46 7.34 5.19
C PRO A 86 -5.76 6.01 4.88
N ALA A 87 -5.25 5.33 5.91
CA ALA A 87 -4.57 4.04 5.75
C ALA A 87 -5.55 2.91 5.38
N VAL A 88 -6.76 2.91 5.93
CA VAL A 88 -7.83 1.97 5.56
C VAL A 88 -8.20 2.13 4.09
N SER A 89 -8.34 3.36 3.61
CA SER A 89 -8.60 3.64 2.20
C SER A 89 -7.44 3.17 1.30
N GLU A 90 -6.20 3.47 1.68
CA GLU A 90 -5.02 2.98 0.95
C GLU A 90 -4.98 1.45 0.90
N ALA A 91 -5.23 0.76 2.03
CA ALA A 91 -5.28 -0.68 2.13
C ALA A 91 -6.36 -1.30 1.21
N PHE A 92 -7.54 -0.66 1.15
CA PHE A 92 -8.65 -1.11 0.33
C PHE A 92 -8.31 -1.12 -1.16
N TYR A 93 -7.75 -0.02 -1.67
CA TYR A 93 -7.39 0.10 -3.09
C TYR A 93 -6.08 -0.61 -3.44
N SER A 94 -5.14 -0.75 -2.49
CA SER A 94 -3.88 -1.49 -2.68
C SER A 94 -4.00 -2.99 -2.43
N LYS A 95 -5.16 -3.49 -2.00
CA LYS A 95 -5.41 -4.90 -1.66
C LYS A 95 -4.43 -5.40 -0.59
N ILE A 96 -4.38 -4.69 0.52
CA ILE A 96 -3.57 -5.03 1.69
C ILE A 96 -4.50 -5.40 2.85
N PRO A 97 -4.36 -6.59 3.46
CA PRO A 97 -5.24 -7.03 4.52
C PRO A 97 -4.94 -6.30 5.84
N LEU A 98 -5.88 -5.48 6.30
CA LEU A 98 -5.79 -4.72 7.55
C LEU A 98 -7.03 -4.97 8.42
N VAL A 99 -6.86 -5.31 9.68
CA VAL A 99 -7.96 -5.54 10.62
C VAL A 99 -8.05 -4.38 11.60
N VAL A 100 -9.08 -3.55 11.47
CA VAL A 100 -9.34 -2.47 12.41
C VAL A 100 -10.19 -2.98 13.56
N LEU A 101 -9.65 -2.95 14.78
CA LEU A 101 -10.30 -3.29 16.03
C LEU A 101 -10.54 -2.01 16.83
N SER A 102 -11.71 -1.41 16.71
CA SER A 102 -12.07 -0.20 17.46
C SER A 102 -12.86 -0.56 18.69
N ALA A 103 -12.34 -0.19 19.87
CA ALA A 103 -13.14 -0.26 21.09
C ALA A 103 -14.22 0.81 21.06
N ASP A 104 -15.41 0.48 21.56
CA ASP A 104 -16.55 1.39 21.58
C ASP A 104 -17.19 1.44 22.97
N ARG A 105 -18.00 2.45 23.19
CA ARG A 105 -18.88 2.49 24.36
C ARG A 105 -20.12 1.63 24.15
N PRO A 106 -20.82 1.22 25.25
CA PRO A 106 -22.16 0.65 25.16
C PRO A 106 -23.11 1.56 24.37
N GLU A 107 -24.01 0.97 23.58
CA GLU A 107 -24.93 1.71 22.71
C GLU A 107 -25.73 2.78 23.44
N HIS A 108 -26.16 2.51 24.71
CA HIS A 108 -26.92 3.46 25.52
C HIS A 108 -26.13 4.70 25.97
N LEU A 109 -24.81 4.73 25.78
CA LEU A 109 -23.94 5.87 26.07
C LEU A 109 -23.54 6.66 24.80
N ILE A 110 -24.04 6.26 23.62
CA ILE A 110 -23.79 6.96 22.36
C ILE A 110 -24.89 8.02 22.17
N ASP A 111 -24.50 9.19 21.67
CA ASP A 111 -25.36 10.33 21.34
C ASP A 111 -26.14 10.95 22.56
N ILE A 112 -25.66 10.70 23.77
CA ILE A 112 -26.23 11.32 24.99
C ILE A 112 -25.35 12.45 25.57
N GLY A 113 -24.28 12.83 24.88
CA GLY A 113 -23.32 13.84 25.34
C GLY A 113 -22.17 13.29 26.18
N ASP A 114 -21.98 11.97 26.25
CA ASP A 114 -20.81 11.36 26.89
C ASP A 114 -19.52 11.64 26.12
N GLY A 115 -18.38 11.77 26.82
CA GLY A 115 -17.10 12.10 26.23
C GLY A 115 -16.51 10.96 25.37
N GLN A 116 -15.78 11.30 24.29
CA GLN A 116 -15.15 10.35 23.37
C GLN A 116 -16.11 9.32 22.77
N THR A 117 -17.29 9.75 22.37
CA THR A 117 -18.29 8.95 21.67
C THR A 117 -18.57 9.52 20.29
N ILE A 118 -18.75 8.64 19.33
CA ILE A 118 -19.29 8.91 18.00
C ILE A 118 -20.06 7.68 17.55
N ASN A 119 -20.88 7.78 16.51
CA ASN A 119 -21.42 6.60 15.86
C ASN A 119 -20.30 5.90 15.06
N GLN A 120 -19.79 4.77 15.60
CA GLN A 120 -18.70 3.99 15.01
C GLN A 120 -19.18 2.93 14.03
N GLN A 121 -20.50 2.61 14.04
CA GLN A 121 -21.05 1.58 13.17
C GLN A 121 -20.89 1.96 11.69
N ASN A 122 -20.26 1.08 10.93
CA ASN A 122 -20.04 1.24 9.49
C ASN A 122 -19.29 2.53 9.10
N VAL A 123 -18.48 3.10 9.98
CA VAL A 123 -17.80 4.38 9.77
C VAL A 123 -16.91 4.40 8.51
N TYR A 124 -16.33 3.27 8.15
CA TYR A 124 -15.50 3.14 6.92
C TYR A 124 -16.31 2.75 5.68
N SER A 125 -17.58 2.39 5.81
CA SER A 125 -18.54 2.09 4.73
C SER A 125 -17.94 1.40 3.50
N ASN A 126 -17.66 2.17 2.44
CA ASN A 126 -17.20 1.67 1.14
C ASN A 126 -15.69 1.38 1.06
N HIS A 127 -14.95 1.54 2.15
CA HIS A 127 -13.48 1.36 2.19
C HIS A 127 -13.04 0.15 3.02
N VAL A 128 -13.98 -0.72 3.37
CA VAL A 128 -13.73 -2.03 3.96
C VAL A 128 -14.59 -3.07 3.25
N VAL A 129 -14.15 -4.33 3.25
CA VAL A 129 -14.93 -5.41 2.63
C VAL A 129 -15.97 -5.99 3.58
N TYR A 130 -15.81 -5.78 4.88
CA TYR A 130 -16.79 -6.18 5.90
C TYR A 130 -16.71 -5.25 7.11
N ASN A 131 -17.89 -4.96 7.71
CA ASN A 131 -18.04 -4.26 8.98
C ASN A 131 -18.76 -5.18 9.96
N ALA A 132 -18.09 -5.62 11.02
CA ALA A 132 -18.67 -6.37 12.13
C ALA A 132 -19.00 -5.41 13.27
N ASN A 133 -20.27 -5.33 13.65
CA ASN A 133 -20.70 -4.57 14.81
C ASN A 133 -21.08 -5.56 15.92
N LEU A 134 -20.20 -5.71 16.91
CA LEU A 134 -20.36 -6.69 17.97
C LEU A 134 -21.38 -6.23 19.03
N LYS A 135 -21.95 -7.19 19.72
CA LYS A 135 -22.89 -6.96 20.82
C LYS A 135 -22.16 -7.01 22.15
N LEU A 136 -22.55 -6.12 23.06
CA LEU A 136 -22.04 -6.05 24.43
C LEU A 136 -22.39 -7.32 25.23
N ASP A 137 -21.43 -7.80 26.02
CA ASP A 137 -21.67 -8.86 27.00
C ASP A 137 -22.65 -8.41 28.09
N ILE A 138 -23.55 -9.30 28.49
CA ILE A 138 -24.44 -9.08 29.65
C ILE A 138 -23.68 -9.52 30.89
N ARG A 139 -23.26 -8.57 31.77
CA ARG A 139 -22.35 -8.86 32.90
C ARG A 139 -23.00 -9.01 34.26
N GLU A 140 -24.20 -8.49 34.45
CA GLU A 140 -24.83 -8.46 35.77
C GLU A 140 -26.29 -8.86 35.77
N GLU A 141 -26.71 -9.64 36.82
CA GLU A 141 -28.09 -9.95 37.07
C GLU A 141 -28.95 -8.69 37.34
N SER A 142 -28.36 -7.59 37.82
CA SER A 142 -29.03 -6.32 38.05
C SER A 142 -29.61 -5.69 36.78
N LYS A 143 -29.01 -5.89 35.63
CA LYS A 143 -29.56 -5.47 34.33
C LYS A 143 -30.70 -6.34 33.82
N LEU A 144 -30.95 -7.48 34.47
CA LEU A 144 -32.13 -8.32 34.21
C LEU A 144 -33.44 -7.68 34.71
N HIS A 145 -33.36 -6.71 35.62
CA HIS A 145 -34.56 -5.96 36.09
C HIS A 145 -35.13 -5.07 34.96
N GLU A 146 -34.33 -4.60 34.03
CA GLU A 146 -34.78 -3.82 32.86
C GLU A 146 -35.48 -4.70 31.82
N LEU A 147 -35.24 -6.02 31.84
CA LEU A 147 -35.87 -6.98 30.95
C LEU A 147 -37.23 -7.50 31.45
N ASN A 148 -37.97 -6.81 32.23
CA ASN A 148 -39.38 -7.04 32.66
C ASN A 148 -40.00 -8.46 32.45
N ILE A 149 -39.20 -9.53 32.48
CA ILE A 149 -39.57 -10.88 32.13
C ILE A 149 -39.29 -11.79 33.34
N PHE A 150 -40.34 -12.13 34.10
CA PHE A 150 -40.44 -13.14 35.16
C PHE A 150 -40.09 -12.75 36.61
N ASN A 151 -41.02 -13.13 37.51
CA ASN A 151 -40.90 -13.01 38.96
C ASN A 151 -40.11 -14.17 39.63
N ASN A 152 -39.56 -15.14 38.89
CA ASN A 152 -38.85 -16.29 39.43
C ASN A 152 -37.33 -16.20 39.18
N PRO A 153 -36.45 -16.24 40.23
CA PRO A 153 -35.00 -16.13 40.10
C PRO A 153 -34.35 -17.19 39.20
N GLU A 154 -34.80 -18.45 39.25
CA GLU A 154 -34.26 -19.53 38.43
C GLU A 154 -34.53 -19.30 36.94
N ASN A 155 -35.71 -18.81 36.57
CA ASN A 155 -36.06 -18.47 35.20
C ASN A 155 -35.26 -17.26 34.69
N LYS A 156 -34.89 -16.32 35.56
CA LYS A 156 -34.03 -15.18 35.22
C LYS A 156 -32.62 -15.63 34.86
N VAL A 157 -32.01 -16.54 35.64
CA VAL A 157 -30.67 -17.08 35.37
C VAL A 157 -30.62 -17.86 34.05
N VAL A 158 -31.64 -18.70 33.80
CA VAL A 158 -31.73 -19.48 32.53
C VAL A 158 -31.90 -18.56 31.34
N CYS A 159 -32.72 -17.51 31.43
CA CYS A 159 -32.91 -16.51 30.37
C CYS A 159 -31.62 -15.71 30.11
N PHE A 160 -30.92 -15.31 31.15
CA PHE A 160 -29.61 -14.64 31.08
C PHE A 160 -28.59 -15.50 30.36
N LEU A 161 -28.39 -16.74 30.76
CA LEU A 161 -27.43 -17.67 30.16
C LEU A 161 -27.77 -17.97 28.70
N SER A 162 -29.05 -18.10 28.36
CA SER A 162 -29.52 -18.28 26.99
C SER A 162 -29.17 -17.07 26.12
N LYS A 163 -29.49 -15.87 26.58
CA LYS A 163 -29.23 -14.62 25.84
C LYS A 163 -27.73 -14.33 25.69
N GLN A 164 -26.91 -14.59 26.71
CA GLN A 164 -25.45 -14.47 26.59
C GLN A 164 -24.88 -15.46 25.57
N LYS A 165 -25.35 -16.71 25.50
CA LYS A 165 -24.96 -17.68 24.51
C LYS A 165 -25.29 -17.23 23.06
N GLU A 166 -26.47 -16.59 22.89
CA GLU A 166 -26.86 -16.02 21.59
C GLU A 166 -25.90 -14.88 21.16
N ILE A 167 -25.54 -14.00 22.12
CA ILE A 167 -24.59 -12.93 21.91
C ILE A 167 -23.21 -13.48 21.57
N ASP A 168 -22.73 -14.47 22.31
CA ASP A 168 -21.44 -15.12 22.07
C ASP A 168 -21.38 -15.77 20.67
N ALA A 169 -22.44 -16.47 20.29
CA ALA A 169 -22.55 -17.10 18.98
C ALA A 169 -22.55 -16.05 17.85
N TYR A 170 -23.32 -14.97 18.01
CA TYR A 170 -23.36 -13.86 17.08
C TYR A 170 -21.97 -13.21 16.93
N ASN A 171 -21.34 -12.83 18.05
CA ASN A 171 -20.04 -12.17 18.04
C ASN A 171 -18.95 -13.05 17.42
N LYS A 172 -18.90 -14.33 17.76
CA LYS A 172 -17.97 -15.31 17.16
C LYS A 172 -18.16 -15.41 15.65
N ASN A 173 -19.40 -15.46 15.18
CA ASN A 173 -19.71 -15.52 13.76
C ASN A 173 -19.28 -14.24 13.02
N GLU A 174 -19.64 -13.05 13.53
CA GLU A 174 -19.29 -11.78 12.92
C GLU A 174 -17.77 -11.58 12.80
N ILE A 175 -17.01 -11.90 13.87
CA ILE A 175 -15.55 -11.83 13.85
C ILE A 175 -14.98 -12.81 12.81
N SER A 176 -15.50 -14.04 12.79
CA SER A 176 -15.02 -15.06 11.85
C SER A 176 -15.26 -14.64 10.39
N ILE A 177 -16.45 -14.12 10.07
CA ILE A 177 -16.76 -13.59 8.73
C ILE A 177 -15.79 -12.46 8.37
N ALA A 178 -15.63 -11.47 9.27
CA ALA A 178 -14.75 -10.33 9.02
C ALA A 178 -13.30 -10.78 8.73
N LEU A 179 -12.74 -11.65 9.56
CA LEU A 179 -11.37 -12.13 9.39
C LEU A 179 -11.18 -12.98 8.13
N ASN A 180 -12.16 -13.82 7.80
CA ASN A 180 -12.15 -14.60 6.57
C ASN A 180 -12.21 -13.70 5.34
N GLU A 181 -13.10 -12.70 5.31
CA GLU A 181 -13.20 -11.74 4.20
C GLU A 181 -11.91 -10.93 4.04
N CYS A 182 -11.27 -10.53 5.14
CA CYS A 182 -9.96 -9.86 5.11
C CYS A 182 -8.90 -10.71 4.40
N ILE A 183 -8.84 -12.00 4.72
CA ILE A 183 -7.87 -12.94 4.13
C ILE A 183 -8.21 -13.22 2.67
N LEU A 184 -9.46 -13.57 2.37
CA LEU A 184 -9.91 -13.95 1.03
C LEU A 184 -9.78 -12.84 0.01
N GLN A 185 -10.15 -11.61 0.40
CA GLN A 185 -10.12 -10.47 -0.51
C GLN A 185 -8.81 -9.66 -0.43
N SER A 186 -7.90 -10.02 0.50
CA SER A 186 -6.69 -9.24 0.80
C SER A 186 -7.03 -7.74 0.97
N ALA A 187 -8.00 -7.43 1.82
CA ALA A 187 -8.55 -6.09 1.95
C ALA A 187 -8.91 -5.78 3.41
N PRO A 188 -9.04 -4.50 3.79
CA PRO A 188 -9.34 -4.13 5.16
C PRO A 188 -10.75 -4.50 5.59
N VAL A 189 -10.88 -4.77 6.90
CA VAL A 189 -12.15 -4.99 7.61
C VAL A 189 -12.19 -4.16 8.88
N HIS A 190 -13.40 -3.88 9.36
CA HIS A 190 -13.62 -3.18 10.62
C HIS A 190 -14.43 -4.05 11.57
N ILE A 191 -13.98 -4.16 12.81
CA ILE A 191 -14.68 -4.82 13.92
C ILE A 191 -14.87 -3.79 15.02
N ASN A 192 -16.11 -3.35 15.23
CA ASN A 192 -16.51 -2.44 16.29
C ASN A 192 -16.87 -3.23 17.54
N ILE A 193 -16.22 -2.93 18.69
CA ILE A 193 -16.22 -3.78 19.88
C ILE A 193 -16.66 -2.97 21.10
N PRO A 194 -17.92 -3.08 21.52
CA PRO A 194 -18.40 -2.35 22.70
C PRO A 194 -17.87 -2.99 23.99
N PHE A 195 -17.37 -2.15 24.90
CA PHE A 195 -16.96 -2.53 26.25
C PHE A 195 -17.62 -1.66 27.28
N ASP A 196 -18.04 -2.29 28.39
CA ASP A 196 -18.53 -1.61 29.58
C ASP A 196 -17.54 -1.75 30.74
N GLU A 197 -17.59 -0.86 31.70
CA GLU A 197 -16.77 -0.92 32.92
C GLU A 197 -17.11 -2.17 33.80
N PRO A 198 -16.13 -2.71 34.53
CA PRO A 198 -14.74 -2.32 34.65
C PRO A 198 -13.86 -2.90 33.49
N LEU A 199 -12.86 -2.12 33.01
CA LEU A 199 -12.06 -2.45 31.83
C LEU A 199 -10.72 -3.16 32.13
N TYR A 200 -10.19 -3.00 33.34
CA TYR A 200 -8.81 -3.41 33.70
C TYR A 200 -8.73 -4.72 34.48
N GLU A 201 -9.85 -5.37 34.75
CA GLU A 201 -9.86 -6.63 35.50
C GLU A 201 -9.27 -7.77 34.69
N THR A 202 -8.46 -8.61 35.34
CA THR A 202 -7.76 -9.74 34.75
C THR A 202 -8.01 -11.04 35.47
N ILE A 203 -7.84 -12.15 34.72
CA ILE A 203 -7.91 -13.53 35.21
C ILE A 203 -6.66 -14.32 34.77
N ALA A 204 -6.40 -15.47 35.40
CA ALA A 204 -5.20 -16.23 35.16
C ALA A 204 -5.24 -17.11 33.89
N SER A 205 -6.44 -17.51 33.42
CA SER A 205 -6.64 -18.37 32.25
C SER A 205 -7.89 -17.96 31.48
N TYR A 206 -7.91 -18.24 30.17
CA TYR A 206 -9.13 -18.04 29.36
C TYR A 206 -10.30 -18.86 29.94
N ASN A 207 -11.47 -18.26 30.01
CA ASN A 207 -12.71 -18.92 30.43
C ASN A 207 -13.66 -19.21 29.27
N ILE A 208 -13.21 -18.97 28.03
CA ILE A 208 -13.91 -19.29 26.79
C ILE A 208 -13.08 -20.22 25.92
N THR A 209 -13.73 -20.94 25.03
CA THR A 209 -13.11 -21.81 24.02
C THR A 209 -13.61 -21.45 22.63
N ILE A 210 -12.75 -21.59 21.63
CA ILE A 210 -13.09 -21.43 20.22
C ILE A 210 -12.85 -22.77 19.54
N SER A 211 -13.84 -23.26 18.78
CA SER A 211 -13.70 -24.49 17.98
C SER A 211 -12.58 -24.36 16.94
N GLU A 212 -11.86 -25.45 16.66
CA GLU A 212 -10.72 -25.44 15.75
C GLU A 212 -11.09 -25.46 14.25
N ASP A 213 -12.36 -25.68 13.91
CA ASP A 213 -12.82 -25.79 12.53
C ASP A 213 -12.62 -24.45 11.77
N THR A 214 -11.62 -24.43 10.91
CA THR A 214 -11.38 -23.38 9.91
C THR A 214 -11.19 -24.04 8.56
N ASP A 215 -12.27 -24.32 7.87
CA ASP A 215 -12.18 -24.66 6.45
C ASP A 215 -12.03 -23.39 5.59
N LEU A 216 -10.83 -22.78 5.63
CA LEU A 216 -10.39 -21.84 4.59
C LEU A 216 -9.89 -22.62 3.38
N THR A 217 -10.76 -23.38 2.73
CA THR A 217 -10.43 -23.98 1.44
C THR A 217 -10.56 -22.90 0.36
N ASN A 218 -9.46 -22.16 0.14
CA ASN A 218 -9.29 -21.35 -1.07
C ASN A 218 -9.14 -22.26 -2.29
N SER A 219 -10.18 -22.94 -2.70
CA SER A 219 -10.22 -23.59 -4.01
C SER A 219 -10.60 -22.55 -5.07
N TYR A 220 -9.64 -21.71 -5.47
CA TYR A 220 -9.76 -21.01 -6.75
C TYR A 220 -9.65 -22.06 -7.85
N CYS A 221 -10.79 -22.65 -8.24
CA CYS A 221 -10.84 -23.50 -9.41
C CYS A 221 -10.54 -22.65 -10.65
N ILE A 222 -9.73 -23.17 -11.56
CA ILE A 222 -9.52 -22.63 -12.91
C ILE A 222 -10.85 -22.84 -13.68
N SER A 223 -11.86 -22.02 -13.34
CA SER A 223 -13.17 -22.05 -14.02
C SER A 223 -13.13 -21.38 -15.39
N ASP A 224 -12.03 -20.64 -15.71
CA ASP A 224 -11.93 -19.80 -16.91
C ASP A 224 -11.07 -20.39 -18.04
N ILE A 225 -10.75 -21.71 -18.04
CA ILE A 225 -9.89 -22.33 -19.05
C ILE A 225 -10.41 -22.10 -20.47
N ASN A 226 -11.70 -22.32 -20.71
CA ASN A 226 -12.31 -22.13 -22.03
C ASN A 226 -12.20 -20.68 -22.51
N ASN A 227 -12.36 -19.70 -21.59
CA ASN A 227 -12.21 -18.28 -21.90
C ASN A 227 -10.76 -17.93 -22.28
N ILE A 228 -9.77 -18.62 -21.73
CA ILE A 228 -8.35 -18.42 -22.07
C ILE A 228 -8.08 -19.00 -23.46
N ASP A 229 -8.63 -20.15 -23.84
CA ASP A 229 -8.42 -20.75 -25.16
C ASP A 229 -8.96 -19.84 -26.27
N GLU A 230 -10.17 -19.31 -26.11
CA GLU A 230 -10.74 -18.33 -27.05
C GLU A 230 -9.86 -17.06 -27.16
N ALA A 231 -9.42 -16.55 -26.01
CA ALA A 231 -8.54 -15.38 -25.97
C ALA A 231 -7.20 -15.66 -26.67
N MET A 232 -6.64 -16.85 -26.54
CA MET A 232 -5.39 -17.22 -27.23
C MET A 232 -5.55 -17.35 -28.74
N VAL A 233 -6.71 -17.73 -29.27
CA VAL A 233 -7.01 -17.66 -30.71
C VAL A 233 -6.98 -16.20 -31.19
N GLU A 234 -7.60 -15.28 -30.46
CA GLU A 234 -7.58 -13.85 -30.79
C GLU A 234 -6.15 -13.26 -30.66
N TRP A 235 -5.42 -13.62 -29.59
CA TRP A 235 -4.02 -13.24 -29.40
C TRP A 235 -3.15 -13.64 -30.58
N ASN A 236 -3.30 -14.88 -31.05
CA ASN A 236 -2.52 -15.43 -32.15
C ASN A 236 -2.86 -14.78 -33.52
N ASN A 237 -4.04 -14.20 -33.67
CA ASN A 237 -4.45 -13.49 -34.89
C ASN A 237 -4.09 -12.00 -34.88
N SER A 238 -3.55 -11.46 -33.78
CA SER A 238 -3.24 -10.05 -33.63
C SER A 238 -1.78 -9.74 -33.94
N GLY A 239 -1.52 -8.66 -34.69
CA GLY A 239 -0.18 -8.23 -35.10
C GLY A 239 0.52 -7.28 -34.13
N CYS A 240 -0.22 -6.61 -33.23
CA CYS A 240 0.27 -5.62 -32.29
C CYS A 240 -0.29 -5.90 -30.89
N LYS A 241 0.56 -6.40 -29.98
CA LYS A 241 0.14 -6.79 -28.64
C LYS A 241 0.95 -6.07 -27.58
N MET A 242 0.29 -5.55 -26.57
CA MET A 242 0.92 -4.83 -25.47
C MET A 242 0.56 -5.47 -24.14
N ILE A 243 1.56 -5.75 -23.32
CA ILE A 243 1.39 -6.15 -21.93
C ILE A 243 1.81 -4.96 -21.06
N VAL A 244 0.99 -4.58 -20.09
CA VAL A 244 1.30 -3.50 -19.14
C VAL A 244 1.19 -4.05 -17.72
N LEU A 245 2.28 -3.92 -16.97
CA LEU A 245 2.34 -4.33 -15.57
C LEU A 245 2.16 -3.11 -14.66
N GLY A 246 1.15 -3.16 -13.79
CA GLY A 246 1.00 -2.19 -12.70
C GLY A 246 1.80 -2.59 -11.46
N VAL A 247 1.36 -2.12 -10.29
CA VAL A 247 1.97 -2.48 -9.00
C VAL A 247 1.85 -3.98 -8.74
N LEU A 248 2.97 -4.62 -8.45
CA LEU A 248 3.06 -6.04 -8.09
C LEU A 248 4.03 -6.22 -6.93
N HIS A 249 3.73 -7.17 -6.06
CA HIS A 249 4.72 -7.63 -5.10
C HIS A 249 5.84 -8.41 -5.84
N PRO A 250 7.11 -8.37 -5.39
CA PRO A 250 8.15 -9.25 -5.94
C PRO A 250 7.69 -10.71 -6.00
N ASP A 251 8.18 -11.45 -7.00
CA ASP A 251 7.93 -12.88 -7.20
C ASP A 251 6.48 -13.29 -7.54
N VAL A 252 5.56 -12.34 -7.77
CA VAL A 252 4.19 -12.65 -8.22
C VAL A 252 4.17 -13.10 -9.68
N ILE A 253 5.07 -12.59 -10.51
CA ILE A 253 5.23 -12.97 -11.90
C ILE A 253 6.63 -13.56 -12.12
N ASP A 254 6.69 -14.75 -12.69
CA ASP A 254 7.93 -15.35 -13.16
C ASP A 254 8.44 -14.60 -14.41
N ASN A 255 9.62 -14.00 -14.26
CA ASN A 255 10.28 -13.24 -15.33
C ASN A 255 10.50 -14.08 -16.61
N SER A 256 10.79 -15.37 -16.48
CA SER A 256 11.06 -16.26 -17.62
C SER A 256 9.79 -16.58 -18.40
N LEU A 257 8.68 -16.83 -17.71
CA LEU A 257 7.37 -17.04 -18.33
C LEU A 257 6.94 -15.81 -19.11
N LEU A 258 7.02 -14.62 -18.48
CA LEU A 258 6.65 -13.36 -19.15
C LEU A 258 7.61 -13.03 -20.30
N ALA A 259 8.91 -13.29 -20.16
CA ALA A 259 9.90 -13.08 -21.21
C ALA A 259 9.63 -13.95 -22.44
N SER A 260 9.04 -15.13 -22.26
CA SER A 260 8.61 -15.97 -23.37
C SER A 260 7.61 -15.29 -24.31
N PHE A 261 6.77 -14.37 -23.78
CA PHE A 261 5.89 -13.53 -24.61
C PHE A 261 6.65 -12.37 -25.24
N ALA A 262 7.59 -11.76 -24.51
CA ALA A 262 8.40 -10.66 -25.00
C ALA A 262 9.40 -11.07 -26.11
N ASN A 263 9.60 -12.35 -26.38
CA ASN A 263 10.39 -12.83 -27.50
C ASN A 263 9.63 -12.75 -28.84
N ASP A 264 8.30 -12.67 -28.82
CA ASP A 264 7.48 -12.53 -30.02
C ASP A 264 7.63 -11.09 -30.59
N PRO A 265 8.00 -10.90 -31.88
CA PRO A 265 8.13 -9.58 -32.50
C PRO A 265 6.85 -8.72 -32.48
N SER A 266 5.70 -9.31 -32.30
CA SER A 266 4.41 -8.60 -32.20
C SER A 266 4.06 -8.19 -30.78
N VAL A 267 4.88 -8.50 -29.76
CA VAL A 267 4.59 -8.27 -28.33
C VAL A 267 5.59 -7.29 -27.73
N ILE A 268 5.08 -6.31 -26.99
CA ILE A 268 5.87 -5.48 -26.08
C ILE A 268 5.37 -5.63 -24.65
N VAL A 269 6.28 -5.51 -23.68
CA VAL A 269 5.98 -5.60 -22.26
C VAL A 269 6.45 -4.34 -21.56
N PHE A 270 5.53 -3.46 -21.18
CA PHE A 270 5.81 -2.29 -20.37
C PHE A 270 5.79 -2.64 -18.88
N THR A 271 6.83 -2.22 -18.17
CA THR A 271 6.94 -2.38 -16.71
C THR A 271 7.14 -1.04 -16.03
N GLU A 272 6.60 -0.90 -14.84
CA GLU A 272 6.93 0.20 -13.94
C GLU A 272 7.94 -0.25 -12.87
N THR A 273 8.61 0.66 -12.19
CA THR A 273 9.53 0.30 -11.10
C THR A 273 8.81 -0.47 -9.99
N THR A 274 7.57 -0.11 -9.71
CA THR A 274 6.70 -0.78 -8.73
C THR A 274 6.11 -2.11 -9.22
N SER A 275 6.41 -2.52 -10.45
CA SER A 275 6.02 -3.87 -10.93
C SER A 275 6.95 -4.95 -10.42
N ASN A 276 8.16 -4.62 -9.98
CA ASN A 276 9.18 -5.55 -9.47
C ASN A 276 9.51 -6.70 -10.44
N VAL A 277 9.47 -6.41 -11.74
CA VAL A 277 9.66 -7.38 -12.83
C VAL A 277 10.73 -6.84 -13.78
N HIS A 278 11.81 -7.58 -13.97
CA HIS A 278 12.99 -7.12 -14.71
C HIS A 278 13.45 -8.16 -15.75
N HIS A 279 13.59 -7.74 -17.00
CA HIS A 279 14.18 -8.55 -18.08
C HIS A 279 14.69 -7.64 -19.21
N PRO A 280 15.79 -7.98 -19.92
CA PRO A 280 16.35 -7.14 -20.99
C PRO A 280 15.35 -6.84 -22.13
N ASN A 281 14.40 -7.73 -22.36
CA ASN A 281 13.38 -7.60 -23.40
C ASN A 281 12.17 -6.74 -22.98
N PHE A 282 12.07 -6.32 -21.72
CA PHE A 282 10.98 -5.48 -21.24
C PHE A 282 11.28 -3.99 -21.47
N PHE A 283 10.25 -3.18 -21.38
CA PHE A 283 10.28 -1.74 -21.61
C PHE A 283 9.98 -1.01 -20.28
N PRO A 284 10.99 -0.84 -19.40
CA PRO A 284 10.85 -0.01 -18.21
C PRO A 284 10.83 1.48 -18.57
N CYS A 285 10.53 2.34 -17.60
CA CYS A 285 10.53 3.79 -17.78
C CYS A 285 9.51 4.27 -18.83
N ILE A 286 8.27 3.84 -18.67
CA ILE A 286 7.17 4.11 -19.62
C ILE A 286 7.13 5.58 -20.04
N ASP A 287 7.13 6.51 -19.07
CA ASP A 287 7.00 7.95 -19.36
C ASP A 287 8.17 8.49 -20.20
N LYS A 288 9.39 8.00 -19.96
CA LYS A 288 10.57 8.33 -20.78
C LYS A 288 10.38 7.92 -22.24
N ILE A 289 9.77 6.75 -22.46
CA ILE A 289 9.60 6.19 -23.82
C ILE A 289 8.48 6.92 -24.57
N ILE A 290 7.31 7.12 -23.91
CA ILE A 290 6.11 7.57 -24.61
C ILE A 290 5.84 9.08 -24.54
N ALA A 291 6.41 9.81 -23.56
CA ALA A 291 6.12 11.23 -23.40
C ALA A 291 6.46 12.08 -24.66
N PRO A 292 7.58 11.81 -25.36
CA PRO A 292 7.93 12.58 -26.54
C PRO A 292 7.25 12.14 -27.85
N LEU A 293 6.35 11.12 -27.81
CA LEU A 293 5.65 10.65 -29.01
C LEU A 293 4.61 11.66 -29.50
N GLU A 294 4.45 11.76 -30.80
CA GLU A 294 3.45 12.60 -31.45
C GLU A 294 2.14 11.86 -31.73
N SER A 295 1.10 12.63 -32.04
CA SER A 295 -0.24 12.08 -32.28
C SER A 295 -0.30 11.03 -33.40
N ILE A 296 0.54 11.14 -34.42
CA ILE A 296 0.64 10.16 -35.53
C ILE A 296 1.24 8.85 -35.04
N GLU A 297 2.36 8.94 -34.27
CA GLU A 297 3.04 7.77 -33.71
C GLU A 297 2.13 7.00 -32.75
N PHE A 298 1.35 7.69 -31.90
CA PHE A 298 0.38 7.05 -31.03
C PHE A 298 -0.69 6.26 -31.79
N LYS A 299 -1.13 6.75 -32.98
CA LYS A 299 -2.11 6.02 -33.81
C LYS A 299 -1.51 4.75 -34.40
N GLU A 300 -0.24 4.80 -34.82
CA GLU A 300 0.46 3.67 -35.42
C GLU A 300 0.88 2.63 -34.38
N LEU A 301 1.25 3.08 -33.18
CA LEU A 301 1.78 2.27 -32.09
C LEU A 301 0.71 1.73 -31.12
N LYS A 302 -0.57 2.05 -31.32
CA LYS A 302 -1.63 1.50 -30.48
C LYS A 302 -1.72 -0.02 -30.64
N PRO A 303 -1.90 -0.77 -29.54
CA PRO A 303 -2.06 -2.22 -29.63
C PRO A 303 -3.45 -2.63 -30.15
N ASP A 304 -3.52 -3.81 -30.78
CA ASP A 304 -4.78 -4.50 -31.02
C ASP A 304 -5.29 -5.08 -29.70
N ILE A 305 -4.42 -5.77 -28.97
CA ILE A 305 -4.74 -6.36 -27.67
C ILE A 305 -3.84 -5.76 -26.59
N LEU A 306 -4.49 -5.28 -25.53
CA LEU A 306 -3.85 -4.89 -24.27
C LEU A 306 -4.13 -5.96 -23.22
N LEU A 307 -3.06 -6.57 -22.68
CA LEU A 307 -3.15 -7.47 -21.53
C LEU A 307 -2.52 -6.78 -20.32
N THR A 308 -3.22 -6.75 -19.19
CA THR A 308 -2.74 -6.10 -17.96
C THR A 308 -2.64 -7.07 -16.80
N PHE A 309 -1.62 -6.87 -15.96
CA PHE A 309 -1.41 -7.57 -14.70
C PHE A 309 -1.14 -6.58 -13.57
N GLY A 310 -1.45 -6.99 -12.35
CA GLY A 310 -1.15 -6.20 -11.17
C GLY A 310 -2.15 -5.06 -10.90
N GLY A 311 -1.78 -4.20 -9.96
CA GLY A 311 -2.62 -3.13 -9.46
C GLY A 311 -2.52 -1.83 -10.26
N MET A 312 -2.60 -0.71 -9.55
CA MET A 312 -2.59 0.63 -10.15
C MET A 312 -1.32 0.91 -10.97
N VAL A 313 -1.48 1.55 -12.12
CA VAL A 313 -0.38 2.06 -12.94
C VAL A 313 -0.05 3.49 -12.53
N VAL A 314 1.23 3.81 -12.30
CA VAL A 314 1.70 5.15 -11.91
C VAL A 314 1.61 6.13 -13.07
N SER A 315 2.09 5.73 -14.26
CA SER A 315 2.16 6.56 -15.45
C SER A 315 0.80 7.14 -15.86
N LYS A 316 0.65 8.46 -15.75
CA LYS A 316 -0.51 9.17 -16.31
C LYS A 316 -0.47 9.21 -17.84
N LYS A 317 0.73 9.15 -18.45
CA LYS A 317 0.92 9.25 -19.89
C LYS A 317 0.45 7.99 -20.61
N ILE A 318 0.77 6.79 -20.09
CA ILE A 318 0.25 5.54 -20.67
C ILE A 318 -1.28 5.45 -20.56
N LYS A 319 -1.85 5.93 -19.43
CA LYS A 319 -3.31 6.01 -19.29
C LYS A 319 -3.94 6.95 -20.32
N ALA A 320 -3.37 8.13 -20.52
CA ALA A 320 -3.83 9.08 -21.53
C ALA A 320 -3.71 8.50 -22.96
N PHE A 321 -2.59 7.87 -23.27
CA PHE A 321 -2.36 7.18 -24.54
C PHE A 321 -3.44 6.15 -24.83
N LEU A 322 -3.59 5.16 -23.94
CA LEU A 322 -4.51 4.04 -24.17
C LEU A 322 -6.01 4.40 -24.01
N ARG A 323 -6.32 5.52 -23.35
CA ARG A 323 -7.69 6.08 -23.33
C ARG A 323 -8.07 6.79 -24.61
N LYS A 324 -7.14 7.57 -25.19
CA LYS A 324 -7.36 8.33 -26.43
C LYS A 324 -7.24 7.44 -27.67
N TYR A 325 -6.26 6.54 -27.68
CA TYR A 325 -5.99 5.61 -28.77
C TYR A 325 -6.25 4.18 -28.27
N GLN A 326 -7.52 3.87 -28.03
CA GLN A 326 -7.93 2.63 -27.40
C GLN A 326 -7.45 1.38 -28.16
N PRO A 327 -7.05 0.31 -27.44
CA PRO A 327 -6.86 -1.00 -28.03
C PRO A 327 -8.19 -1.52 -28.60
N LYS A 328 -8.14 -2.48 -29.50
CA LYS A 328 -9.36 -3.18 -29.94
C LYS A 328 -9.98 -3.95 -28.76
N LYS A 329 -9.12 -4.58 -27.94
CA LYS A 329 -9.50 -5.38 -26.76
C LYS A 329 -8.59 -5.10 -25.59
N HIS A 330 -9.17 -5.07 -24.38
CA HIS A 330 -8.41 -5.02 -23.13
C HIS A 330 -8.78 -6.21 -22.25
N TRP A 331 -7.78 -6.94 -21.81
CA TRP A 331 -7.90 -8.08 -20.89
C TRP A 331 -7.11 -7.81 -19.62
N HIS A 332 -7.64 -8.27 -18.51
CA HIS A 332 -6.93 -8.23 -17.23
C HIS A 332 -6.81 -9.63 -16.66
N CYS A 333 -5.64 -9.95 -16.09
CA CYS A 333 -5.42 -11.19 -15.36
C CYS A 333 -4.98 -10.90 -13.93
N GLY A 334 -5.69 -11.47 -12.96
CA GLY A 334 -5.42 -11.32 -11.54
C GLY A 334 -6.66 -11.25 -10.67
N PHE A 335 -6.46 -11.17 -9.37
CA PHE A 335 -7.51 -11.11 -8.34
C PHE A 335 -7.42 -9.83 -7.53
N PRO A 336 -8.49 -9.45 -6.80
CA PRO A 336 -9.88 -9.94 -6.94
C PRO A 336 -10.65 -9.21 -8.03
N ASN A 337 -10.25 -7.97 -8.41
CA ASN A 337 -10.98 -7.07 -9.28
C ASN A 337 -10.13 -6.62 -10.46
N ALA A 338 -10.77 -6.39 -11.59
CA ALA A 338 -10.21 -5.70 -12.75
C ALA A 338 -10.81 -4.29 -12.85
N TYR A 339 -9.94 -3.28 -12.96
CA TYR A 339 -10.39 -1.90 -13.19
C TYR A 339 -10.38 -1.58 -14.68
N ASP A 340 -11.47 -1.02 -15.20
CA ASP A 340 -11.51 -0.54 -16.59
C ASP A 340 -10.75 0.80 -16.75
N THR A 341 -9.48 0.78 -16.44
CA THR A 341 -8.57 1.94 -16.45
C THR A 341 -8.50 2.61 -17.82
N TYR A 342 -8.72 1.86 -18.89
CA TYR A 342 -8.56 2.32 -20.28
C TYR A 342 -9.87 2.41 -21.05
N PHE A 343 -11.02 2.23 -20.39
CA PHE A 343 -12.38 2.29 -20.96
C PHE A 343 -12.61 1.27 -22.09
N LYS A 344 -12.01 0.09 -21.96
CA LYS A 344 -12.06 -0.97 -22.97
C LYS A 344 -11.95 -2.38 -22.39
N LEU A 345 -12.12 -2.55 -21.08
CA LEU A 345 -12.04 -3.86 -20.45
C LEU A 345 -13.13 -4.79 -20.98
N GLU A 346 -12.70 -5.91 -21.58
CA GLU A 346 -13.59 -6.91 -22.19
C GLU A 346 -13.56 -8.24 -21.42
N LYS A 347 -12.36 -8.68 -21.01
CA LYS A 347 -12.19 -9.95 -20.29
C LYS A 347 -11.44 -9.77 -18.99
N HIS A 348 -11.90 -10.43 -17.92
CA HIS A 348 -11.20 -10.53 -16.65
C HIS A 348 -10.94 -12.02 -16.33
N PHE A 349 -9.67 -12.44 -16.43
CA PHE A 349 -9.26 -13.78 -16.04
C PHE A 349 -8.95 -13.82 -14.55
N LYS A 350 -9.84 -14.41 -13.77
CA LYS A 350 -9.69 -14.59 -12.31
C LYS A 350 -8.82 -15.81 -12.02
N VAL A 351 -7.56 -15.73 -12.43
CA VAL A 351 -6.53 -16.76 -12.23
C VAL A 351 -5.23 -16.09 -11.77
N LYS A 352 -4.35 -16.86 -11.15
CA LYS A 352 -3.02 -16.33 -10.77
C LYS A 352 -2.21 -16.02 -12.02
N PRO A 353 -1.42 -14.92 -12.04
CA PRO A 353 -0.64 -14.53 -13.21
C PRO A 353 0.24 -15.64 -13.80
N ASN A 354 0.97 -16.38 -12.97
CA ASN A 354 1.82 -17.47 -13.46
C ASN A 354 1.03 -18.63 -14.06
N GLU A 355 -0.09 -19.00 -13.47
CA GLU A 355 -0.98 -20.05 -14.00
C GLU A 355 -1.52 -19.67 -15.38
N PHE A 356 -1.92 -18.40 -15.54
CA PHE A 356 -2.34 -17.85 -16.84
C PHE A 356 -1.19 -17.90 -17.86
N LEU A 357 0.00 -17.41 -17.49
CA LEU A 357 1.15 -17.35 -18.38
C LEU A 357 1.63 -18.74 -18.81
N GLU A 358 1.67 -19.72 -17.87
CA GLU A 358 2.02 -21.11 -18.18
C GLU A 358 1.03 -21.73 -19.17
N TYR A 359 -0.28 -21.52 -18.95
CA TYR A 359 -1.33 -22.05 -19.81
C TYR A 359 -1.29 -21.41 -21.19
N ALA A 360 -1.17 -20.08 -21.25
CA ALA A 360 -1.11 -19.30 -22.48
C ALA A 360 0.18 -19.57 -23.29
N THR A 361 1.32 -19.81 -22.62
CA THR A 361 2.59 -20.12 -23.29
C THR A 361 2.53 -21.37 -24.16
N LYS A 362 1.75 -22.38 -23.76
CA LYS A 362 1.55 -23.62 -24.52
C LYS A 362 0.71 -23.42 -25.78
N ARG A 363 0.01 -22.29 -25.92
CA ARG A 363 -0.98 -22.00 -26.99
C ARG A 363 -0.60 -20.83 -27.89
N LYS A 364 0.36 -20.02 -27.46
CA LYS A 364 0.78 -18.87 -28.25
C LYS A 364 1.53 -19.29 -29.52
N LEU A 365 1.26 -18.59 -30.61
CA LEU A 365 2.00 -18.68 -31.85
C LEU A 365 2.96 -17.50 -31.97
N PHE A 366 4.07 -17.71 -32.64
CA PHE A 366 5.11 -16.73 -32.85
C PHE A 366 4.92 -15.98 -34.17
N HIS A 367 4.83 -14.65 -34.13
CA HIS A 367 4.60 -13.78 -35.28
C HIS A 367 5.92 -13.22 -35.85
N SER A 368 6.69 -14.03 -36.56
CA SER A 368 8.00 -13.67 -37.08
C SER A 368 8.04 -12.46 -38.05
N LYS A 369 6.89 -12.11 -38.66
CA LYS A 369 6.77 -11.03 -39.67
C LYS A 369 6.37 -9.68 -39.09
N SER A 370 6.09 -9.55 -37.78
CA SER A 370 5.73 -8.28 -37.18
C SER A 370 6.95 -7.39 -36.91
N ASP A 371 6.87 -6.13 -37.29
CA ASP A 371 7.88 -5.10 -36.95
C ASP A 371 7.51 -4.31 -35.66
N TYR A 372 6.40 -4.63 -35.00
CA TYR A 372 5.86 -3.83 -33.88
C TYR A 372 6.88 -3.63 -32.76
N ARG A 373 7.49 -4.73 -32.29
CA ARG A 373 8.52 -4.66 -31.25
C ARG A 373 9.79 -3.96 -31.73
N LYS A 374 10.19 -4.12 -32.96
CA LYS A 374 11.38 -3.48 -33.56
C LYS A 374 11.26 -1.95 -33.53
N VAL A 375 10.08 -1.42 -33.86
CA VAL A 375 9.81 0.02 -33.78
C VAL A 375 9.95 0.52 -32.35
N TRP A 376 9.33 -0.14 -31.39
CA TRP A 376 9.44 0.22 -29.97
C TRP A 376 10.87 0.11 -29.43
N LEU A 377 11.66 -0.88 -29.89
CA LEU A 377 13.08 -1.02 -29.52
C LEU A 377 13.91 0.16 -30.04
N ASN A 378 13.66 0.61 -31.27
CA ASN A 378 14.34 1.78 -31.81
C ASN A 378 14.05 3.03 -30.99
N ILE A 379 12.78 3.27 -30.65
CA ILE A 379 12.35 4.36 -29.77
C ILE A 379 13.06 4.24 -28.42
N ARG A 380 12.97 3.09 -27.74
CA ARG A 380 13.61 2.87 -26.45
C ARG A 380 15.11 3.16 -26.47
N ASN A 381 15.82 2.65 -27.47
CA ASN A 381 17.27 2.80 -27.59
C ASN A 381 17.67 4.27 -27.86
N HIS A 382 16.90 4.96 -28.68
CA HIS A 382 17.06 6.41 -28.89
C HIS A 382 16.91 7.18 -27.58
N ARG A 383 15.78 6.96 -26.84
CA ARG A 383 15.52 7.60 -25.55
C ARG A 383 16.62 7.31 -24.51
N ARG A 384 17.14 6.07 -24.47
CA ARG A 384 18.26 5.69 -23.58
C ARG A 384 19.54 6.47 -23.86
N LYS A 385 19.89 6.62 -25.15
CA LYS A 385 21.08 7.35 -25.58
C LYS A 385 21.00 8.82 -25.12
N TYR A 386 19.91 9.50 -25.46
CA TYR A 386 19.74 10.92 -25.14
C TYR A 386 19.49 11.18 -23.65
N HIS A 387 18.83 10.26 -22.95
CA HIS A 387 18.73 10.31 -21.49
C HIS A 387 20.10 10.38 -20.82
N LYS A 388 21.04 9.51 -21.23
CA LYS A 388 22.39 9.52 -20.67
C LYS A 388 23.09 10.85 -20.92
N GLN A 389 23.03 11.34 -22.16
CA GLN A 389 23.65 12.61 -22.54
C GLN A 389 23.04 13.78 -21.72
N TYR A 390 21.73 13.84 -21.59
CA TYR A 390 21.06 14.88 -20.81
C TYR A 390 21.49 14.83 -19.34
N MET A 391 21.55 13.64 -18.73
CA MET A 391 21.99 13.50 -17.33
C MET A 391 23.43 13.99 -17.11
N ASP A 392 24.31 13.88 -18.09
CA ASP A 392 25.69 14.36 -17.97
C ASP A 392 25.76 15.91 -17.98
N GLU A 393 24.85 16.59 -18.69
CA GLU A 393 24.88 18.03 -18.95
C GLU A 393 24.08 18.89 -17.95
N ILE A 394 23.04 18.34 -17.30
CA ILE A 394 22.14 19.15 -16.45
C ILE A 394 22.78 19.58 -15.13
N PRO A 395 22.39 20.77 -14.61
CA PRO A 395 22.83 21.22 -13.30
C PRO A 395 22.20 20.43 -12.16
N PHE A 396 22.65 20.70 -10.93
CA PHE A 396 22.09 20.14 -9.71
C PHE A 396 20.60 20.49 -9.59
N SER A 397 19.75 19.47 -9.53
CA SER A 397 18.28 19.54 -9.59
C SER A 397 17.69 18.22 -9.11
N ASP A 398 16.38 18.16 -8.89
CA ASP A 398 15.70 16.91 -8.53
C ASP A 398 16.08 15.77 -9.48
N LEU A 399 16.00 15.98 -10.80
CA LEU A 399 16.32 14.95 -11.79
C LEU A 399 17.78 14.46 -11.69
N LYS A 400 18.74 15.38 -11.46
CA LYS A 400 20.15 15.04 -11.26
C LYS A 400 20.37 14.29 -9.95
N VAL A 401 19.66 14.67 -8.89
CA VAL A 401 19.72 13.99 -7.59
C VAL A 401 19.23 12.54 -7.71
N PHE A 402 18.10 12.30 -8.39
CA PHE A 402 17.62 10.94 -8.62
C PHE A 402 18.61 10.11 -9.44
N ASP A 403 19.26 10.67 -10.45
CA ASP A 403 20.34 9.99 -11.21
C ASP A 403 21.48 9.53 -10.29
N GLN A 404 21.92 10.40 -9.36
CA GLN A 404 23.03 10.09 -8.47
C GLN A 404 22.66 9.11 -7.36
N VAL A 405 21.46 9.29 -6.76
CA VAL A 405 20.97 8.45 -5.67
C VAL A 405 20.71 7.02 -6.15
N LEU A 406 19.94 6.86 -7.23
CA LEU A 406 19.51 5.52 -7.68
C LEU A 406 20.70 4.62 -8.10
N LYS A 407 21.78 5.21 -8.60
CA LYS A 407 23.02 4.49 -8.96
C LYS A 407 23.81 3.99 -7.75
N ARG A 408 23.54 4.53 -6.54
CA ARG A 408 24.30 4.23 -5.32
C ARG A 408 23.52 3.46 -4.28
N ILE A 409 22.26 3.12 -4.55
CA ILE A 409 21.49 2.25 -3.67
C ILE A 409 22.14 0.85 -3.66
N PRO A 410 22.49 0.31 -2.48
CA PRO A 410 23.08 -1.02 -2.38
C PRO A 410 22.16 -2.11 -2.95
N ASP A 411 22.76 -3.18 -3.42
CA ASP A 411 22.06 -4.38 -3.88
C ASP A 411 21.13 -4.93 -2.79
N ASN A 412 20.05 -5.56 -3.20
CA ASN A 412 19.06 -6.19 -2.31
C ASN A 412 18.42 -5.24 -1.28
N THR A 413 18.33 -3.93 -1.60
CA THR A 413 17.64 -2.96 -0.75
C THR A 413 16.14 -3.02 -0.98
N HIS A 414 15.37 -2.96 0.12
CA HIS A 414 13.94 -2.72 0.11
C HIS A 414 13.70 -1.21 -0.02
N LEU A 415 13.18 -0.78 -1.17
CA LEU A 415 13.00 0.63 -1.51
C LEU A 415 11.53 1.03 -1.39
N GLN A 416 11.22 1.87 -0.42
CA GLN A 416 9.93 2.57 -0.33
C GLN A 416 10.04 3.94 -1.01
N VAL A 417 9.07 4.28 -1.83
CA VAL A 417 9.06 5.56 -2.56
C VAL A 417 7.82 6.36 -2.22
N GLY A 418 8.01 7.60 -1.81
CA GLY A 418 6.92 8.54 -1.57
C GLY A 418 6.16 8.89 -2.85
N ASN A 419 4.90 9.27 -2.69
CA ASN A 419 4.06 9.72 -3.79
C ASN A 419 4.48 11.10 -4.33
N SER A 420 3.69 11.67 -5.23
CA SER A 420 3.93 12.95 -5.91
C SER A 420 5.14 12.89 -6.87
N SER A 421 6.13 13.78 -6.71
CA SER A 421 7.30 13.87 -7.60
C SER A 421 8.22 12.66 -7.46
N ALA A 422 8.47 12.17 -6.23
CA ALA A 422 9.45 11.12 -5.97
C ALA A 422 9.22 9.86 -6.83
N VAL A 423 8.02 9.27 -6.78
CA VAL A 423 7.72 8.08 -7.58
C VAL A 423 7.80 8.34 -9.08
N ARG A 424 7.48 9.56 -9.54
CA ARG A 424 7.55 9.90 -10.96
C ARG A 424 8.98 10.04 -11.45
N TYR A 425 9.87 10.63 -10.65
CA TYR A 425 11.30 10.67 -10.99
C TYR A 425 11.91 9.28 -11.01
N VAL A 426 11.65 8.43 -10.00
CA VAL A 426 12.14 7.04 -9.99
C VAL A 426 11.72 6.30 -11.26
N GLN A 427 10.51 6.51 -11.77
CA GLN A 427 9.99 5.88 -12.99
C GLN A 427 10.72 6.31 -14.29
N LEU A 428 11.58 7.34 -14.26
CA LEU A 428 12.36 7.75 -15.44
C LEU A 428 13.68 6.99 -15.57
N PHE A 429 14.09 6.25 -14.53
CA PHE A 429 15.38 5.55 -14.47
C PHE A 429 15.20 4.04 -14.50
N GLU A 430 16.14 3.37 -15.14
CA GLU A 430 16.30 1.93 -15.03
C GLU A 430 17.03 1.66 -13.71
N ILE A 431 16.34 1.03 -12.79
CA ILE A 431 16.87 0.75 -11.46
C ILE A 431 17.60 -0.58 -11.42
N ASN A 432 18.43 -0.76 -10.41
CA ASN A 432 19.08 -2.03 -10.11
C ASN A 432 17.99 -3.12 -9.90
N PRO A 433 18.05 -4.24 -10.66
CA PRO A 433 17.03 -5.28 -10.62
C PRO A 433 16.98 -6.08 -9.31
N THR A 434 17.94 -5.89 -8.40
CA THR A 434 17.94 -6.51 -7.07
C THR A 434 17.10 -5.75 -6.04
N LEU A 435 16.63 -4.55 -6.40
CA LEU A 435 15.80 -3.72 -5.53
C LEU A 435 14.34 -4.22 -5.55
N GLU A 436 13.71 -4.21 -4.40
CA GLU A 436 12.27 -4.40 -4.27
C GLU A 436 11.60 -3.04 -4.02
N VAL A 437 10.74 -2.60 -4.93
CA VAL A 437 10.20 -1.24 -4.91
C VAL A 437 8.73 -1.23 -4.55
N PHE A 438 8.39 -0.43 -3.55
CA PHE A 438 7.03 -0.25 -3.06
C PHE A 438 6.66 1.25 -2.99
N CYS A 439 5.37 1.52 -3.10
CA CYS A 439 4.80 2.85 -2.99
C CYS A 439 3.32 2.72 -2.66
N ASN A 440 2.77 3.58 -1.82
CA ASN A 440 1.34 3.62 -1.49
C ASN A 440 0.55 4.13 -2.70
N ARG A 441 0.05 3.23 -3.54
CA ARG A 441 -0.57 3.58 -4.83
C ARG A 441 -2.09 3.39 -4.87
N GLY A 442 -2.70 2.94 -3.80
CA GLY A 442 -4.16 2.81 -3.70
C GLY A 442 -4.86 4.16 -3.84
N THR A 443 -4.61 5.05 -2.92
CA THR A 443 -5.10 6.45 -2.93
C THR A 443 -4.07 7.44 -3.44
N SER A 444 -2.79 7.07 -3.36
CA SER A 444 -1.66 7.91 -3.77
C SER A 444 -1.50 9.19 -2.96
N GLY A 445 -1.91 9.19 -1.68
CA GLY A 445 -1.71 10.29 -0.73
C GLY A 445 -0.26 10.49 -0.34
N ILE A 446 0.05 11.63 0.28
CA ILE A 446 1.38 11.95 0.82
C ILE A 446 1.47 11.76 2.34
N ASP A 447 0.45 11.21 2.94
CA ASP A 447 0.10 11.26 4.37
C ASP A 447 0.57 10.05 5.19
N GLY A 448 1.29 9.09 4.62
CA GLY A 448 1.70 7.88 5.35
C GLY A 448 2.93 7.17 4.78
N SER A 449 3.71 7.82 3.93
CA SER A 449 4.85 7.18 3.26
C SER A 449 5.95 6.78 4.24
N THR A 450 6.23 7.63 5.25
CA THR A 450 7.27 7.38 6.27
C THR A 450 6.82 6.28 7.24
N SER A 451 5.59 6.36 7.70
CA SER A 451 4.99 5.35 8.59
C SER A 451 4.95 3.97 7.94
N THR A 452 4.52 3.88 6.66
CA THR A 452 4.53 2.63 5.89
C THR A 452 5.94 2.07 5.75
N ALA A 453 6.93 2.91 5.43
CA ALA A 453 8.31 2.48 5.25
C ALA A 453 8.93 1.94 6.55
N ILE A 454 8.65 2.58 7.69
CA ILE A 454 9.11 2.09 9.00
C ILE A 454 8.44 0.75 9.34
N GLY A 455 7.12 0.64 9.17
CA GLY A 455 6.42 -0.63 9.38
C GLY A 455 6.96 -1.75 8.49
N ALA A 456 7.16 -1.49 7.20
CA ALA A 456 7.73 -2.43 6.25
C ALA A 456 9.14 -2.90 6.66
N SER A 457 9.96 -2.00 7.20
CA SER A 457 11.32 -2.31 7.63
C SER A 457 11.42 -3.37 8.74
N LEU A 458 10.33 -3.57 9.49
CA LEU A 458 10.25 -4.58 10.56
C LEU A 458 9.79 -5.96 10.06
N ALA A 459 9.31 -6.01 8.84
CA ALA A 459 8.71 -7.20 8.23
C ALA A 459 9.53 -7.75 7.05
N THR A 460 10.67 -7.14 6.75
CA THR A 460 11.66 -7.62 5.77
C THR A 460 13.02 -7.85 6.42
N SER A 461 13.79 -8.79 5.88
CA SER A 461 15.20 -9.00 6.28
C SER A 461 16.17 -8.06 5.54
N LYS A 462 15.69 -7.30 4.55
CA LYS A 462 16.49 -6.37 3.75
C LYS A 462 16.62 -5.01 4.43
N ASN A 463 17.72 -4.32 4.17
CA ASN A 463 17.83 -2.92 4.58
C ASN A 463 16.78 -2.09 3.85
N THR A 464 16.09 -1.22 4.57
CA THR A 464 15.01 -0.41 4.00
C THR A 464 15.47 1.03 3.80
N LEU A 465 15.25 1.54 2.58
CA LEU A 465 15.42 2.93 2.19
C LEU A 465 14.06 3.53 1.84
N LEU A 466 13.74 4.69 2.42
CA LEU A 466 12.65 5.55 1.96
C LEU A 466 13.23 6.71 1.16
N ILE A 467 12.69 6.97 -0.04
CA ILE A 467 12.92 8.22 -0.79
C ILE A 467 11.58 8.96 -0.86
N THR A 468 11.53 10.17 -0.33
CA THR A 468 10.30 10.98 -0.26
C THR A 468 10.59 12.45 -0.50
N GLY A 469 9.55 13.24 -0.79
CA GLY A 469 9.63 14.71 -0.83
C GLY A 469 9.43 15.33 0.55
N ASP A 470 9.79 16.60 0.68
CA ASP A 470 9.68 17.42 1.88
C ASP A 470 8.26 17.47 2.47
N LEU A 471 7.27 17.87 1.69
CA LEU A 471 5.88 17.97 2.16
C LEU A 471 5.36 16.61 2.66
N SER A 472 5.68 15.51 1.98
CA SER A 472 5.28 14.17 2.42
C SER A 472 5.98 13.77 3.72
N PHE A 473 7.27 14.11 3.86
CA PHE A 473 8.03 13.83 5.07
C PHE A 473 7.50 14.62 6.27
N PHE A 474 7.33 15.94 6.12
CA PHE A 474 6.83 16.78 7.21
C PHE A 474 5.39 16.45 7.59
N TYR A 475 4.55 16.12 6.61
CA TYR A 475 3.17 15.71 6.88
C TYR A 475 3.09 14.41 7.68
N ASP A 476 4.01 13.48 7.48
CA ASP A 476 4.07 12.18 8.19
C ASP A 476 5.22 12.11 9.22
N SER A 477 5.67 13.25 9.75
CA SER A 477 6.82 13.34 10.65
C SER A 477 6.62 12.61 11.99
N ASN A 478 5.37 12.50 12.48
CA ASN A 478 5.03 11.70 13.66
C ASN A 478 5.36 10.20 13.50
N ALA A 479 5.60 9.73 12.26
CA ALA A 479 6.13 8.39 12.02
C ALA A 479 7.44 8.11 12.74
N LEU A 480 8.26 9.14 13.00
CA LEU A 480 9.54 9.01 13.70
C LEU A 480 9.35 8.80 15.22
N TRP A 481 8.18 9.15 15.75
CA TRP A 481 7.85 9.00 17.16
C TRP A 481 7.49 7.56 17.53
N ASN A 482 8.48 6.71 17.51
CA ASN A 482 8.37 5.31 17.94
C ASN A 482 9.75 4.76 18.35
N ASN A 483 9.76 3.61 19.05
CA ASN A 483 10.98 2.95 19.52
C ASN A 483 11.35 1.70 18.69
N TYR A 484 10.76 1.52 17.51
CA TYR A 484 10.87 0.29 16.74
C TYR A 484 11.70 0.44 15.46
N THR A 485 12.00 1.67 15.07
CA THR A 485 12.74 1.96 13.82
C THR A 485 14.15 1.30 13.87
N PRO A 486 14.48 0.40 12.92
CA PRO A 486 15.78 -0.27 12.93
C PRO A 486 16.94 0.69 12.66
N ASN A 487 18.11 0.42 13.23
CA ASN A 487 19.33 1.22 13.00
C ASN A 487 19.78 1.20 11.53
N SER A 488 19.38 0.19 10.76
CA SER A 488 19.66 0.08 9.31
C SER A 488 18.70 0.89 8.44
N PHE A 489 17.63 1.45 9.00
CA PHE A 489 16.63 2.23 8.25
C PHE A 489 17.24 3.54 7.73
N ARG A 490 16.95 3.88 6.49
CA ARG A 490 17.48 5.07 5.82
C ARG A 490 16.34 5.88 5.21
N ILE A 491 16.42 7.21 5.33
CA ILE A 491 15.48 8.15 4.69
C ILE A 491 16.29 9.12 3.83
N ILE A 492 15.89 9.29 2.58
CA ILE A 492 16.34 10.39 1.71
C ILE A 492 15.14 11.31 1.50
N VAL A 493 15.27 12.56 1.93
CA VAL A 493 14.29 13.62 1.71
C VAL A 493 14.79 14.52 0.59
N ILE A 494 14.02 14.63 -0.49
CA ILE A 494 14.26 15.63 -1.52
C ILE A 494 13.48 16.88 -1.11
N ASN A 495 14.22 17.89 -0.66
CA ASN A 495 13.64 19.15 -0.18
C ASN A 495 13.87 20.25 -1.23
N ASN A 496 12.82 20.52 -1.99
CA ASN A 496 12.79 21.61 -2.95
C ASN A 496 11.93 22.80 -2.47
N ASN A 497 11.70 22.87 -1.16
CA ASN A 497 10.97 23.91 -0.44
C ASN A 497 9.48 24.02 -0.84
N GLY A 498 8.83 22.88 -1.18
CA GLY A 498 7.39 22.85 -1.45
C GLY A 498 6.91 21.84 -2.46
N GLY A 499 5.69 22.00 -2.94
CA GLY A 499 5.01 21.09 -3.87
C GLY A 499 5.44 21.28 -5.33
N GLY A 500 6.70 21.04 -5.67
CA GLY A 500 7.25 21.22 -7.02
C GLY A 500 6.49 20.52 -8.15
N ILE A 501 5.69 19.49 -7.85
CA ILE A 501 4.84 18.82 -8.85
C ILE A 501 3.85 19.78 -9.54
N PHE A 502 3.36 20.79 -8.84
CA PHE A 502 2.39 21.74 -9.40
C PHE A 502 3.00 22.62 -10.47
N ARG A 503 4.33 22.87 -10.44
CA ARG A 503 5.04 23.64 -11.48
C ARG A 503 5.09 22.91 -12.82
N ILE A 504 4.99 21.58 -12.83
CA ILE A 504 5.01 20.75 -14.04
C ILE A 504 3.63 20.75 -14.73
N LEU A 505 2.56 21.04 -13.99
CA LEU A 505 1.21 21.06 -14.53
C LEU A 505 0.96 22.34 -15.35
N PRO A 506 0.10 22.29 -16.39
CA PRO A 506 -0.27 23.46 -17.15
C PRO A 506 -1.05 24.46 -16.28
N GLY A 507 -0.78 25.75 -16.42
CA GLY A 507 -1.47 26.83 -15.69
C GLY A 507 -0.59 28.04 -15.44
N ASN A 508 -1.14 29.10 -14.84
CA ASN A 508 -0.38 30.29 -14.46
C ASN A 508 0.32 30.04 -13.11
N LYS A 509 1.64 30.06 -13.15
CA LYS A 509 2.54 29.69 -12.03
C LYS A 509 3.19 30.91 -11.35
N ASN A 510 2.94 32.12 -11.85
CA ASN A 510 3.58 33.32 -11.37
C ASN A 510 2.58 34.22 -10.61
N THR A 511 1.88 33.63 -9.66
CA THR A 511 0.91 34.33 -8.80
C THR A 511 1.17 33.96 -7.35
N GLU A 512 0.90 34.91 -6.44
CA GLU A 512 0.97 34.69 -4.99
C GLU A 512 0.07 33.51 -4.55
N ASN A 513 -1.10 33.35 -5.16
CA ASN A 513 -1.99 32.23 -4.93
C ASN A 513 -1.36 30.88 -5.30
N PHE A 514 -0.55 30.83 -6.35
CA PHE A 514 0.15 29.61 -6.73
C PHE A 514 1.19 29.22 -5.68
N ASP A 515 2.01 30.16 -5.25
CA ASP A 515 3.05 29.95 -4.25
C ASP A 515 2.45 29.52 -2.89
N THR A 516 1.32 30.14 -2.50
CA THR A 516 0.69 29.90 -1.19
C THR A 516 -0.16 28.61 -1.15
N PHE A 517 -1.03 28.38 -2.15
CA PHE A 517 -2.08 27.36 -2.07
C PHE A 517 -1.80 26.12 -2.91
N PHE A 518 -0.85 26.17 -3.85
CA PHE A 518 -0.48 25.02 -4.66
C PHE A 518 0.92 24.53 -4.32
N GLU A 519 1.94 25.36 -4.46
CA GLU A 519 3.31 24.99 -4.14
C GLU A 519 3.55 24.87 -2.64
N THR A 520 2.84 25.67 -1.84
CA THR A 520 2.94 25.68 -0.37
C THR A 520 4.39 25.82 0.07
N LYS A 521 5.02 26.91 -0.36
CA LYS A 521 6.44 27.20 -0.09
C LYS A 521 6.75 27.25 1.41
N HIS A 522 7.89 26.67 1.79
CA HIS A 522 8.37 26.67 3.17
C HIS A 522 9.90 26.75 3.24
N GLU A 523 10.42 27.02 4.45
CA GLU A 523 11.86 27.03 4.77
C GLU A 523 12.22 25.96 5.81
N LEU A 524 11.41 24.90 5.92
CA LEU A 524 11.62 23.85 6.89
C LEU A 524 12.77 22.94 6.49
N ASN A 525 13.46 22.38 7.51
CA ASN A 525 14.43 21.31 7.35
C ASN A 525 14.22 20.23 8.43
N ALA A 526 14.78 19.05 8.20
CA ALA A 526 14.55 17.88 9.03
C ALA A 526 15.49 17.79 10.26
N SER A 527 16.46 18.69 10.43
CA SER A 527 17.52 18.55 11.45
C SER A 527 16.97 18.42 12.86
N ASN A 528 16.07 19.33 13.27
CA ASN A 528 15.50 19.32 14.62
C ASN A 528 14.64 18.07 14.89
N LEU A 529 13.95 17.54 13.89
CA LEU A 529 13.22 16.26 14.01
C LEU A 529 14.16 15.08 14.18
N CYS A 530 15.27 15.08 13.45
CA CYS A 530 16.30 14.06 13.57
C CYS A 530 16.93 14.06 14.96
N ASP A 531 17.25 15.22 15.51
CA ASP A 531 17.78 15.35 16.88
C ASP A 531 16.75 14.86 17.90
N MET A 532 15.49 15.27 17.77
CA MET A 532 14.39 14.90 18.66
C MET A 532 14.16 13.38 18.72
N TYR A 533 14.27 12.69 17.55
CA TYR A 533 13.98 11.27 17.44
C TYR A 533 15.22 10.37 17.27
N ASN A 534 16.41 10.88 17.54
CA ASN A 534 17.69 10.16 17.50
C ASN A 534 18.03 9.57 16.12
N PHE A 535 17.74 10.29 15.05
CA PHE A 535 18.23 9.98 13.70
C PHE A 535 19.56 10.67 13.45
N GLY A 536 20.51 9.96 12.83
CA GLY A 536 21.69 10.63 12.28
C GLY A 536 21.30 11.50 11.09
N TYR A 537 21.64 12.78 11.12
CA TYR A 537 21.29 13.76 10.08
C TYR A 537 22.48 14.12 9.21
N GLN A 538 22.25 14.18 7.89
CA GLN A 538 23.17 14.73 6.89
C GLN A 538 22.38 15.64 5.95
N CYS A 539 23.01 16.71 5.45
CA CYS A 539 22.43 17.62 4.48
C CYS A 539 23.37 17.81 3.29
N ALA A 540 22.82 17.86 2.08
CA ALA A 540 23.56 18.15 0.84
C ALA A 540 22.83 19.24 0.05
N THR A 541 23.54 20.30 -0.35
CA THR A 541 23.01 21.47 -1.09
C THR A 541 23.59 21.57 -2.50
N ASN A 542 24.47 20.67 -2.88
CA ASN A 542 25.11 20.59 -4.19
C ASN A 542 25.58 19.19 -4.51
N GLN A 543 25.96 18.96 -5.77
CA GLN A 543 26.35 17.65 -6.26
C GLN A 543 27.54 17.04 -5.53
N LYS A 544 28.55 17.84 -5.16
CA LYS A 544 29.74 17.34 -4.45
C LYS A 544 29.35 16.82 -3.06
N GLN A 545 28.64 17.64 -2.28
CA GLN A 545 28.16 17.22 -0.95
C GLN A 545 27.25 16.00 -1.01
N LEU A 546 26.41 15.87 -2.05
CA LEU A 546 25.57 14.70 -2.26
C LEU A 546 26.42 13.43 -2.46
N ILE A 547 27.42 13.48 -3.31
CA ILE A 547 28.31 12.34 -3.56
C ILE A 547 29.04 11.94 -2.27
N ASP A 548 29.68 12.92 -1.59
CA ASP A 548 30.41 12.70 -0.33
C ASP A 548 29.51 12.11 0.77
N ALA A 549 28.24 12.57 0.85
CA ALA A 549 27.28 12.04 1.80
C ALA A 549 26.88 10.59 1.47
N LEU A 550 26.57 10.29 0.20
CA LEU A 550 26.13 8.96 -0.24
C LEU A 550 27.20 7.89 -0.04
N ASP A 551 28.50 8.23 -0.14
CA ASP A 551 29.62 7.28 0.08
C ASP A 551 29.63 6.70 1.51
N SER A 552 29.06 7.40 2.49
CA SER A 552 28.98 6.96 3.90
C SER A 552 27.56 6.68 4.41
N PHE A 553 26.55 7.11 3.68
CA PHE A 553 25.15 7.08 4.14
C PHE A 553 24.65 5.66 4.43
N PHE A 554 24.99 4.71 3.58
CA PHE A 554 24.55 3.32 3.70
C PHE A 554 25.40 2.48 4.67
N ASN A 555 26.48 3.03 5.21
CA ASN A 555 27.31 2.33 6.18
C ASN A 555 26.53 2.04 7.47
N LYS A 556 26.92 0.95 8.17
CA LYS A 556 26.34 0.58 9.47
C LYS A 556 26.43 1.76 10.44
N SER A 557 25.41 1.97 11.24
CA SER A 557 25.29 3.05 12.22
C SER A 557 24.57 2.55 13.47
N LYS A 558 24.74 3.28 14.58
CA LYS A 558 24.04 3.01 15.84
C LYS A 558 22.58 3.46 15.80
N ASN A 559 22.26 4.42 14.93
CA ASN A 559 20.94 5.01 14.78
C ASN A 559 20.50 4.94 13.32
N PRO A 560 19.21 4.99 13.00
CA PRO A 560 18.72 5.24 11.64
C PRO A 560 19.25 6.58 11.13
N LYS A 561 19.36 6.76 9.81
CA LYS A 561 19.90 7.99 9.23
C LYS A 561 18.93 8.63 8.27
N LEU A 562 18.96 9.96 8.21
CA LEU A 562 18.28 10.79 7.24
C LEU A 562 19.29 11.64 6.47
N LEU A 563 19.22 11.60 5.14
CA LEU A 563 19.91 12.50 4.24
C LEU A 563 18.89 13.45 3.61
N GLU A 564 18.99 14.72 3.94
CA GLU A 564 18.19 15.78 3.33
C GLU A 564 18.96 16.42 2.17
N ILE A 565 18.33 16.48 1.00
CA ILE A 565 18.94 17.01 -0.20
C ILE A 565 18.17 18.25 -0.62
N MET A 566 18.79 19.42 -0.40
CA MET A 566 18.21 20.72 -0.74
C MET A 566 18.41 21.01 -2.22
N THR A 567 17.35 21.01 -3.00
CA THR A 567 17.37 21.32 -4.42
C THR A 567 16.73 22.66 -4.73
N PRO A 568 17.05 23.32 -5.88
CA PRO A 568 16.43 24.59 -6.26
C PRO A 568 14.91 24.44 -6.44
N SER A 569 14.12 25.37 -5.89
CA SER A 569 12.66 25.34 -6.00
C SER A 569 12.14 25.69 -7.41
N THR A 570 12.85 26.53 -8.16
CA THR A 570 12.35 27.12 -9.43
C THR A 570 12.97 26.54 -10.70
N LEU A 571 13.98 25.67 -10.60
CA LEU A 571 14.70 25.12 -11.76
C LEU A 571 14.19 23.73 -12.17
N ASN A 572 13.57 23.00 -11.26
CA ASN A 572 13.23 21.59 -11.44
C ASN A 572 12.20 21.33 -12.54
N ASP A 573 11.22 22.22 -12.70
CA ASP A 573 10.18 22.10 -13.73
C ASP A 573 10.75 22.41 -15.13
N GLU A 574 11.61 23.41 -15.28
CA GLU A 574 12.27 23.72 -16.54
C GLU A 574 13.15 22.56 -17.02
N ILE A 575 13.95 21.99 -16.10
CA ILE A 575 14.80 20.84 -16.41
C ILE A 575 13.96 19.63 -16.81
N LEU A 576 12.87 19.33 -16.10
CA LEU A 576 12.05 18.18 -16.42
C LEU A 576 11.26 18.35 -17.73
N LEU A 577 10.77 19.55 -18.02
CA LEU A 577 10.08 19.83 -19.28
C LEU A 577 11.06 19.76 -20.46
N SER A 578 12.21 20.44 -20.35
CA SER A 578 13.28 20.39 -21.38
C SER A 578 13.84 18.98 -21.58
N TYR A 579 13.83 18.13 -20.53
CA TYR A 579 14.23 16.74 -20.66
C TYR A 579 13.40 15.97 -21.69
N PHE A 580 12.08 16.08 -21.63
CA PHE A 580 11.22 15.37 -22.58
C PHE A 580 11.38 15.87 -24.03
N ASP A 581 11.69 17.15 -24.21
CA ASP A 581 11.99 17.72 -25.52
C ASP A 581 13.36 17.25 -26.03
N PHE A 582 14.36 17.19 -25.16
CA PHE A 582 15.72 16.77 -25.52
C PHE A 582 15.81 15.30 -25.94
N ILE A 583 15.08 14.43 -25.29
CA ILE A 583 15.07 13.01 -25.61
C ILE A 583 14.15 12.66 -26.79
N LYS A 584 13.43 13.62 -27.39
CA LYS A 584 12.57 13.43 -28.55
C LYS A 584 13.40 13.04 -29.78
#